data_62b56bed3c99d79460aefb707729700c
#
_entry.id   62b56bed3c99d79460aefb707729700c
#
_cell.length_a   1.000
_cell.length_b   1.000
_cell.length_c   1.000
_cell.angle_alpha   90.00
_cell.angle_beta   90.00
_cell.angle_gamma   90.00
#
_symmetry.space_group_name_H-M   'P 1'
#
loop_
_entity.id
_entity.type
_entity.pdbx_description
1 polymer ?
#
loop_
_entity_poly.entity_id
_entity_poly.type
_entity_poly.pdbx_seq_one_letter_code
_entity_poly.pdbx_strand_id
1 'polypeptide(L)'
;MTVEEHYKRLAPKLTNWLIATGSPYAEACDLVQETFLKIWSMREDLRDNDAAVSGLVFTIARNLRKNLFRAKNRLTYVDEIKEGDLGLTSEKTPDSDIEILRNRIQDALNQLPPLLREAYTLFQIGELSIQEIAHETGASENLVKVRIFRAKEKLQTLLADLRVTF
;
A
#
# COMPACT_ATOMS: atom_id res chain seq x y z
N MET A 1 18.88 -15.68 1.07
CA MET A 1 18.09 -15.03 2.15
C MET A 1 16.92 -15.94 2.51
N THR A 2 16.67 -16.14 3.80
CA THR A 2 15.53 -16.96 4.26
C THR A 2 14.23 -16.18 4.19
N VAL A 3 13.10 -16.89 4.22
CA VAL A 3 11.78 -16.23 4.28
C VAL A 3 11.66 -15.37 5.54
N GLU A 4 12.22 -15.83 6.65
CA GLU A 4 12.24 -15.06 7.90
C GLU A 4 13.00 -13.74 7.75
N GLU A 5 14.13 -13.73 7.07
CA GLU A 5 14.89 -12.52 6.77
C GLU A 5 14.11 -11.57 5.87
N HIS A 6 13.44 -12.08 4.85
CA HIS A 6 12.56 -11.30 4.00
C HIS A 6 11.40 -10.70 4.80
N TYR A 7 10.82 -11.48 5.70
CA TYR A 7 9.74 -11.01 6.57
C TYR A 7 10.21 -9.82 7.42
N LYS A 8 11.33 -9.96 8.10
CA LYS A 8 11.87 -8.88 8.93
C LYS A 8 12.13 -7.60 8.16
N ARG A 9 12.60 -7.73 6.93
CA ARG A 9 12.93 -6.59 6.07
C ARG A 9 11.70 -5.94 5.46
N LEU A 10 10.74 -6.73 4.98
CA LEU A 10 9.66 -6.27 4.13
C LEU A 10 8.32 -6.08 4.87
N ALA A 11 8.07 -6.80 5.96
CA ALA A 11 6.80 -6.71 6.65
C ALA A 11 6.45 -5.30 7.14
N PRO A 12 7.38 -4.53 7.74
CA PRO A 12 7.08 -3.15 8.13
C PRO A 12 6.73 -2.26 6.93
N LYS A 13 7.46 -2.38 5.84
CA LYS A 13 7.23 -1.60 4.62
C LYS A 13 5.88 -1.95 3.98
N LEU A 14 5.58 -3.23 3.91
CA LEU A 14 4.31 -3.72 3.37
C LEU A 14 3.13 -3.26 4.21
N THR A 15 3.24 -3.36 5.53
CA THR A 15 2.21 -2.88 6.46
C THR A 15 1.96 -1.38 6.27
N ASN A 16 3.02 -0.59 6.24
CA ASN A 16 2.92 0.86 6.05
C ASN A 16 2.28 1.21 4.71
N TRP A 17 2.66 0.51 3.65
CA TRP A 17 2.09 0.72 2.33
C TRP A 17 0.59 0.38 2.28
N LEU A 18 0.19 -0.73 2.88
CA LEU A 18 -1.22 -1.14 2.93
C LEU A 18 -2.06 -0.10 3.67
N ILE A 19 -1.57 0.39 4.81
CA ILE A 19 -2.26 1.43 5.59
C ILE A 19 -2.34 2.73 4.79
N ALA A 20 -1.24 3.16 4.18
CA ALA A 20 -1.19 4.38 3.38
C ALA A 20 -2.12 4.34 2.16
N THR A 21 -2.40 3.16 1.63
CA THR A 21 -3.29 2.96 0.50
C THR A 21 -4.71 2.54 0.88
N GLY A 22 -5.07 2.67 2.16
CA GLY A 22 -6.45 2.61 2.62
C GLY A 22 -6.85 1.41 3.47
N SER A 23 -5.94 0.47 3.75
CA SER A 23 -6.29 -0.68 4.59
C SER A 23 -6.31 -0.28 6.08
N PRO A 24 -7.33 -0.69 6.84
CA PRO A 24 -7.29 -0.59 8.31
C PRO A 24 -6.12 -1.40 8.87
N TYR A 25 -5.60 -1.01 10.02
CA TYR A 25 -4.43 -1.65 10.62
C TYR A 25 -4.59 -3.17 10.81
N ALA A 26 -5.72 -3.60 11.37
CA ALA A 26 -5.98 -5.03 11.59
C ALA A 26 -5.99 -5.81 10.27
N GLU A 27 -6.64 -5.27 9.25
CA GLU A 27 -6.69 -5.87 7.92
C GLU A 27 -5.30 -5.92 7.27
N ALA A 28 -4.53 -4.85 7.42
CA ALA A 28 -3.16 -4.80 6.91
C ALA A 28 -2.29 -5.89 7.54
N CYS A 29 -2.39 -6.10 8.85
CA CYS A 29 -1.66 -7.15 9.55
C CYS A 29 -2.03 -8.54 9.02
N ASP A 30 -3.31 -8.81 8.79
CA ASP A 30 -3.77 -10.08 8.25
C ASP A 30 -3.27 -10.29 6.82
N LEU A 31 -3.31 -9.26 5.99
CA LEU A 31 -2.81 -9.32 4.62
C LEU A 31 -1.31 -9.59 4.56
N VAL A 32 -0.55 -8.99 5.46
CA VAL A 32 0.90 -9.23 5.58
C VAL A 32 1.17 -10.70 5.92
N GLN A 33 0.46 -11.26 6.88
CA GLN A 33 0.63 -12.65 7.27
C GLN A 33 0.26 -13.60 6.13
N GLU A 34 -0.87 -13.39 5.46
CA GLU A 34 -1.27 -14.21 4.32
C GLU A 34 -0.26 -14.11 3.17
N THR A 35 0.26 -12.93 2.92
CA THR A 35 1.28 -12.72 1.90
C THR A 35 2.52 -13.57 2.18
N PHE A 36 3.02 -13.54 3.41
CA PHE A 36 4.22 -14.31 3.76
C PHE A 36 3.97 -15.80 3.87
N LEU A 37 2.75 -16.24 4.17
CA LEU A 37 2.38 -17.65 4.05
C LEU A 37 2.49 -18.13 2.60
N LYS A 38 2.06 -17.31 1.64
CA LYS A 38 2.24 -17.63 0.21
C LYS A 38 3.71 -17.64 -0.19
N ILE A 39 4.49 -16.68 0.27
CA ILE A 39 5.95 -16.65 0.04
C ILE A 39 6.59 -17.91 0.62
N TRP A 40 6.17 -18.33 1.80
CA TRP A 40 6.65 -19.56 2.41
C TRP A 40 6.35 -20.78 1.55
N SER A 41 5.13 -20.88 0.99
CA SER A 41 4.75 -21.99 0.09
C SER A 41 5.59 -22.01 -1.19
N MET A 42 6.13 -20.87 -1.59
CA MET A 42 6.95 -20.69 -2.80
C MET A 42 8.46 -20.70 -2.50
N ARG A 43 8.87 -20.97 -1.27
CA ARG A 43 10.25 -20.77 -0.81
C ARG A 43 11.30 -21.51 -1.64
N GLU A 44 10.96 -22.68 -2.15
CA GLU A 44 11.88 -23.44 -2.98
C GLU A 44 12.09 -22.79 -4.35
N ASP A 45 11.03 -22.27 -4.94
CA ASP A 45 11.09 -21.57 -6.23
C ASP A 45 11.82 -20.23 -6.12
N LEU A 46 11.79 -19.61 -4.94
CA LEU A 46 12.39 -18.30 -4.69
C LEU A 46 13.80 -18.39 -4.10
N ARG A 47 14.31 -19.58 -3.87
CA ARG A 47 15.56 -19.83 -3.14
C ARG A 47 16.75 -19.06 -3.69
N ASP A 48 16.90 -18.97 -5.01
CA ASP A 48 18.00 -18.30 -5.68
C ASP A 48 17.58 -16.98 -6.34
N ASN A 49 16.43 -16.43 -5.94
CA ASN A 49 15.87 -15.25 -6.58
C ASN A 49 15.42 -14.20 -5.56
N ASP A 50 16.32 -13.83 -4.66
CA ASP A 50 16.03 -12.84 -3.60
C ASP A 50 15.56 -11.49 -4.16
N ALA A 51 16.07 -11.10 -5.32
CA ALA A 51 15.73 -9.83 -5.94
C ALA A 51 14.25 -9.74 -6.33
N ALA A 52 13.62 -10.86 -6.66
CA ALA A 52 12.20 -10.88 -7.06
C ALA A 52 11.24 -10.79 -5.88
N VAL A 53 11.68 -11.09 -4.67
CA VAL A 53 10.81 -11.22 -3.50
C VAL A 53 10.19 -9.88 -3.12
N SER A 54 10.93 -8.79 -3.18
CA SER A 54 10.43 -7.46 -2.82
C SER A 54 9.20 -7.06 -3.64
N GLY A 55 9.29 -7.14 -4.96
CA GLY A 55 8.16 -6.82 -5.84
C GLY A 55 7.01 -7.81 -5.69
N LEU A 56 7.32 -9.09 -5.60
CA LEU A 56 6.34 -10.17 -5.49
C LEU A 56 5.47 -10.02 -4.23
N VAL A 57 6.07 -9.67 -3.12
CA VAL A 57 5.37 -9.45 -1.84
C VAL A 57 4.28 -8.38 -2.02
N PHE A 58 4.60 -7.26 -2.65
CA PHE A 58 3.62 -6.19 -2.88
C PHE A 58 2.51 -6.61 -3.85
N THR A 59 2.85 -7.36 -4.88
CA THR A 59 1.87 -7.88 -5.84
C THR A 59 0.91 -8.87 -5.18
N ILE A 60 1.41 -9.80 -4.39
CA ILE A 60 0.59 -10.77 -3.66
C ILE A 60 -0.37 -10.04 -2.71
N ALA A 61 0.16 -9.11 -1.92
CA ALA A 61 -0.65 -8.34 -0.96
C ALA A 61 -1.75 -7.54 -1.67
N ARG A 62 -1.40 -6.91 -2.80
CA ARG A 62 -2.37 -6.16 -3.61
C ARG A 62 -3.49 -7.07 -4.12
N ASN A 63 -3.14 -8.25 -4.63
CA ASN A 63 -4.12 -9.20 -5.13
C ASN A 63 -5.02 -9.75 -4.03
N LEU A 64 -4.47 -10.05 -2.86
CA LEU A 64 -5.24 -10.47 -1.69
C LEU A 64 -6.21 -9.39 -1.24
N ARG A 65 -5.76 -8.13 -1.22
CA ARG A 65 -6.62 -7.01 -0.87
C ARG A 65 -7.76 -6.81 -1.86
N LYS A 66 -7.49 -6.96 -3.15
CA LYS A 66 -8.53 -6.91 -4.18
C LYS A 66 -9.57 -8.01 -3.98
N ASN A 67 -9.14 -9.22 -3.68
CA ASN A 67 -10.03 -10.34 -3.43
C ASN A 67 -10.89 -10.11 -2.18
N LEU A 68 -10.28 -9.58 -1.13
CA LEU A 68 -10.98 -9.23 0.10
C LEU A 68 -12.02 -8.13 -0.15
N PHE A 69 -11.67 -7.11 -0.90
CA PHE A 69 -12.57 -6.03 -1.28
C PHE A 69 -13.77 -6.54 -2.08
N ARG A 70 -13.54 -7.44 -3.04
CA ARG A 70 -14.61 -8.07 -3.81
C ARG A 70 -15.53 -8.90 -2.94
N ALA A 71 -14.98 -9.65 -1.98
CA ALA A 71 -15.76 -10.44 -1.05
C ALA A 71 -16.64 -9.55 -0.16
N LYS A 72 -16.08 -8.45 0.35
CA LYS A 72 -16.81 -7.47 1.14
C LYS A 72 -17.95 -6.82 0.34
N ASN A 73 -17.71 -6.46 -0.91
CA ASN A 73 -18.72 -5.86 -1.77
C ASN A 73 -19.87 -6.81 -2.06
N ARG A 74 -19.59 -8.11 -2.25
CA ARG A 74 -20.64 -9.13 -2.40
C ARG A 74 -21.49 -9.26 -1.15
N LEU A 75 -20.86 -9.25 0.02
CA LEU A 75 -21.57 -9.30 1.30
C LEU A 75 -22.41 -8.06 1.53
N THR A 76 -21.88 -6.89 1.18
CA THR A 76 -22.59 -5.61 1.29
C THR A 76 -23.80 -5.55 0.37
N TYR A 77 -23.74 -6.19 -0.80
CA TYR A 77 -24.85 -6.25 -1.73
C TYR A 77 -25.99 -7.16 -1.24
N VAL A 78 -25.67 -8.17 -0.46
CA VAL A 78 -26.63 -9.12 0.12
C VAL A 78 -27.18 -8.61 1.45
N ASP A 79 -26.37 -7.94 2.24
CA ASP A 79 -26.75 -7.32 3.51
C ASP A 79 -26.88 -5.80 3.31
N GLU A 80 -28.01 -5.38 2.78
CA GLU A 80 -28.33 -3.98 2.63
C GLU A 80 -28.34 -3.25 3.94
N ILE A 81 -27.37 -3.03 4.64
CA ILE A 81 -27.39 -2.22 5.84
C ILE A 81 -26.76 -2.91 7.03
N LYS A 82 -25.48 -2.76 7.14
CA LYS A 82 -24.90 -2.59 8.46
C LYS A 82 -24.24 -1.21 8.50
N GLU A 83 -25.08 -0.20 8.50
CA GLU A 83 -24.65 1.17 8.70
C GLU A 83 -23.88 1.36 10.01
N GLY A 84 -24.02 0.42 10.95
CA GLY A 84 -23.29 0.45 12.21
C GLY A 84 -21.79 0.21 12.10
N ASP A 85 -21.33 -0.42 11.03
CA ASP A 85 -19.90 -0.69 10.84
C ASP A 85 -19.12 0.53 10.32
N LEU A 86 -19.83 1.52 9.83
CA LEU A 86 -19.22 2.78 9.42
C LEU A 86 -18.84 3.65 10.63
N GLY A 87 -19.38 3.37 11.79
CA GLY A 87 -19.02 4.03 13.04
C GLY A 87 -17.71 3.59 13.63
N LEU A 88 -17.03 2.66 12.97
CA LEU A 88 -15.70 2.18 13.41
C LEU A 88 -14.55 3.06 12.91
N THR A 89 -14.82 4.05 12.12
CA THR A 89 -13.94 5.19 12.10
C THR A 89 -14.00 5.74 13.51
N SER A 90 -13.06 5.31 14.34
CA SER A 90 -12.90 5.90 15.64
C SER A 90 -12.89 7.40 15.45
N GLU A 91 -13.86 8.07 16.01
CA GLU A 91 -13.84 9.51 16.22
C GLU A 91 -12.71 9.83 17.19
N LYS A 92 -11.50 9.50 16.83
CA LYS A 92 -10.34 10.04 17.48
C LYS A 92 -10.17 11.43 16.91
N THR A 93 -10.69 12.39 17.62
CA THR A 93 -10.21 13.76 17.46
C THR A 93 -8.69 13.69 17.51
N PRO A 94 -8.01 14.21 16.48
CA PRO A 94 -6.55 14.19 16.49
C PRO A 94 -6.05 14.95 17.71
N ASP A 95 -5.50 14.19 18.67
CA ASP A 95 -4.98 14.76 19.92
C ASP A 95 -3.59 15.37 19.77
N SER A 96 -2.97 15.25 18.57
CA SER A 96 -1.62 15.76 18.34
C SER A 96 -1.47 16.34 16.95
N ASP A 97 -0.51 17.28 16.84
CA ASP A 97 -0.12 17.86 15.55
C ASP A 97 0.35 16.78 14.56
N ILE A 98 0.93 15.70 15.07
CA ILE A 98 1.38 14.54 14.26
C ILE A 98 0.20 13.84 13.62
N GLU A 99 -0.90 13.64 14.35
CA GLU A 99 -2.10 13.00 13.80
C GLU A 99 -2.78 13.88 12.75
N ILE A 100 -2.83 15.18 12.98
CA ILE A 100 -3.36 16.15 12.00
C ILE A 100 -2.52 16.08 10.72
N LEU A 101 -1.21 16.08 10.85
CA LEU A 101 -0.29 16.00 9.71
C LEU A 101 -0.48 14.67 8.95
N ARG A 102 -0.57 13.57 9.68
CA ARG A 102 -0.79 12.24 9.09
C ARG A 102 -2.10 12.19 8.31
N ASN A 103 -3.17 12.73 8.88
CA ASN A 103 -4.48 12.78 8.22
C ASN A 103 -4.45 13.66 6.96
N ARG A 104 -3.75 14.79 7.01
CA ARG A 104 -3.57 15.66 5.85
C ARG A 104 -2.82 14.95 4.73
N ILE A 105 -1.76 14.24 5.05
CA ILE A 105 -0.99 13.46 4.07
C ILE A 105 -1.86 12.33 3.49
N GLN A 106 -2.61 11.64 4.32
CA GLN A 106 -3.49 10.56 3.87
C GLN A 106 -4.58 11.09 2.94
N ASP A 107 -5.20 12.23 3.25
CA ASP A 107 -6.20 12.85 2.40
C ASP A 107 -5.60 13.26 1.04
N ALA A 108 -4.39 13.80 1.05
CA ALA A 108 -3.70 14.17 -0.18
C ALA A 108 -3.40 12.94 -1.05
N LEU A 109 -2.94 11.85 -0.45
CA LEU A 109 -2.71 10.59 -1.16
C LEU A 109 -4.02 10.05 -1.76
N ASN A 110 -5.12 10.14 -1.03
CA ASN A 110 -6.42 9.68 -1.49
C ASN A 110 -6.95 10.51 -2.68
N GLN A 111 -6.50 11.74 -2.83
CA GLN A 111 -6.87 12.61 -3.96
C GLN A 111 -6.05 12.33 -5.23
N LEU A 112 -4.96 11.59 -5.13
CA LEU A 112 -4.19 11.21 -6.31
C LEU A 112 -4.98 10.23 -7.18
N PRO A 113 -4.90 10.34 -8.52
CA PRO A 113 -5.39 9.29 -9.40
C PRO A 113 -4.78 7.94 -9.04
N PRO A 114 -5.53 6.82 -9.16
CA PRO A 114 -5.06 5.51 -8.69
C PRO A 114 -3.70 5.08 -9.24
N LEU A 115 -3.42 5.31 -10.51
CA LEU A 115 -2.14 4.92 -11.12
C LEU A 115 -0.97 5.74 -10.57
N LEU A 116 -1.18 7.04 -10.30
CA LEU A 116 -0.15 7.90 -9.70
C LEU A 116 0.10 7.52 -8.26
N ARG A 117 -0.97 7.27 -7.51
CA ARG A 117 -0.89 6.83 -6.11
C ARG A 117 -0.13 5.53 -5.99
N GLU A 118 -0.44 4.55 -6.83
CA GLU A 118 0.24 3.25 -6.83
C GLU A 118 1.74 3.41 -7.06
N ALA A 119 2.13 4.08 -8.12
CA ALA A 119 3.55 4.26 -8.45
C ALA A 119 4.30 5.01 -7.34
N TYR A 120 3.72 6.09 -6.86
CA TYR A 120 4.33 6.92 -5.81
C TYR A 120 4.47 6.19 -4.49
N THR A 121 3.40 5.51 -4.04
CA THR A 121 3.43 4.82 -2.75
C THR A 121 4.32 3.59 -2.77
N LEU A 122 4.38 2.84 -3.86
CA LEU A 122 5.33 1.74 -4.00
C LEU A 122 6.77 2.24 -3.94
N PHE A 123 7.05 3.37 -4.57
CA PHE A 123 8.38 3.96 -4.56
C PHE A 123 8.76 4.55 -3.20
N GLN A 124 7.89 5.38 -2.64
CA GLN A 124 8.22 6.17 -1.44
C GLN A 124 8.03 5.38 -0.14
N ILE A 125 6.99 4.59 -0.04
CA ILE A 125 6.65 3.86 1.19
C ILE A 125 7.13 2.40 1.09
N GLY A 126 6.89 1.76 -0.03
CA GLY A 126 7.34 0.39 -0.29
C GLY A 126 8.83 0.28 -0.56
N GLU A 127 9.47 1.38 -0.90
CA GLU A 127 10.91 1.43 -1.22
C GLU A 127 11.31 0.51 -2.37
N LEU A 128 10.38 0.27 -3.30
CA LEU A 128 10.69 -0.46 -4.52
C LEU A 128 11.44 0.43 -5.50
N SER A 129 12.34 -0.17 -6.27
CA SER A 129 13.00 0.52 -7.37
C SER A 129 12.02 0.78 -8.52
N ILE A 130 12.36 1.73 -9.38
CA ILE A 130 11.56 2.01 -10.60
C ILE A 130 11.46 0.75 -11.46
N GLN A 131 12.53 -0.01 -11.58
CA GLN A 131 12.56 -1.26 -12.32
C GLN A 131 11.60 -2.29 -11.73
N GLU A 132 11.59 -2.45 -10.41
CA GLU A 132 10.68 -3.35 -9.71
C GLU A 132 9.23 -2.93 -9.91
N ILE A 133 8.94 -1.64 -9.78
CA ILE A 133 7.58 -1.11 -9.99
C ILE A 133 7.14 -1.35 -11.43
N ALA A 134 8.00 -1.10 -12.40
CA ALA A 134 7.70 -1.34 -13.81
C ALA A 134 7.36 -2.80 -14.06
N HIS A 135 8.16 -3.72 -13.52
CA HIS A 135 7.93 -5.16 -13.65
C HIS A 135 6.58 -5.58 -13.05
N GLU A 136 6.30 -5.11 -11.83
CA GLU A 136 5.08 -5.52 -11.11
C GLU A 136 3.81 -4.88 -11.64
N THR A 137 3.89 -3.68 -12.19
CA THR A 137 2.71 -2.97 -12.72
C THR A 137 2.50 -3.16 -14.22
N GLY A 138 3.45 -3.78 -14.91
CA GLY A 138 3.39 -3.96 -16.36
C GLY A 138 3.59 -2.67 -17.15
N ALA A 139 4.11 -1.62 -16.54
CA ALA A 139 4.40 -0.34 -17.18
C ALA A 139 5.88 -0.24 -17.54
N SER A 140 6.22 0.65 -18.48
CA SER A 140 7.62 0.94 -18.78
C SER A 140 8.26 1.74 -17.64
N GLU A 141 9.59 1.66 -17.50
CA GLU A 141 10.31 2.45 -16.51
C GLU A 141 10.08 3.95 -16.70
N ASN A 142 10.04 4.43 -17.93
CA ASN A 142 9.78 5.83 -18.24
C ASN A 142 8.38 6.26 -17.78
N LEU A 143 7.38 5.41 -17.99
CA LEU A 143 6.01 5.69 -17.55
C LEU A 143 5.94 5.73 -16.02
N VAL A 144 6.62 4.82 -15.33
CA VAL A 144 6.70 4.84 -13.85
C VAL A 144 7.33 6.16 -13.37
N LYS A 145 8.43 6.59 -13.98
CA LYS A 145 9.06 7.87 -13.65
C LYS A 145 8.11 9.05 -13.81
N VAL A 146 7.37 9.07 -14.92
CA VAL A 146 6.38 10.13 -15.19
C VAL A 146 5.27 10.12 -14.15
N ARG A 147 4.76 8.95 -13.80
CA ARG A 147 3.71 8.81 -12.77
C ARG A 147 4.18 9.31 -11.42
N ILE A 148 5.39 8.95 -11.01
CA ILE A 148 5.97 9.41 -9.75
C ILE A 148 6.14 10.93 -9.76
N PHE A 149 6.67 11.48 -10.83
CA PHE A 149 6.86 12.91 -10.97
C PHE A 149 5.54 13.69 -10.88
N ARG A 150 4.51 13.24 -11.60
CA ARG A 150 3.18 13.86 -11.56
C ARG A 150 2.52 13.74 -10.19
N ALA A 151 2.72 12.61 -9.52
CA ALA A 151 2.23 12.43 -8.16
C ALA A 151 2.87 13.43 -7.20
N LYS A 152 4.20 13.61 -7.29
CA LYS A 152 4.93 14.59 -6.48
C LYS A 152 4.44 16.01 -6.72
N GLU A 153 4.22 16.39 -7.97
CA GLU A 153 3.69 17.72 -8.31
C GLU A 153 2.33 17.97 -7.64
N LYS A 154 1.42 16.99 -7.75
CA LYS A 154 0.10 17.11 -7.16
C LYS A 154 0.16 17.17 -5.64
N LEU A 155 1.01 16.37 -5.01
CA LEU A 155 1.19 16.40 -3.56
C LEU A 155 1.77 17.73 -3.09
N GLN A 156 2.73 18.28 -3.81
CA GLN A 156 3.28 19.61 -3.50
C GLN A 156 2.20 20.69 -3.53
N THR A 157 1.29 20.62 -4.50
CA THR A 157 0.16 21.54 -4.59
C THR A 157 -0.82 21.34 -3.44
N LEU A 158 -1.18 20.11 -3.14
CA LEU A 158 -2.15 19.78 -2.08
C LEU A 158 -1.62 20.07 -0.67
N LEU A 159 -0.31 19.98 -0.48
CA LEU A 159 0.35 20.14 0.81
C LEU A 159 1.28 21.37 0.86
N ALA A 160 1.04 22.35 -0.02
CA ALA A 160 1.87 23.55 -0.14
C ALA A 160 1.98 24.33 1.18
N ASP A 161 0.91 24.36 1.96
CA ASP A 161 0.86 25.03 3.26
C ASP A 161 1.74 24.37 4.32
N LEU A 162 2.11 23.12 4.15
CA LEU A 162 2.93 22.36 5.09
C LEU A 162 4.44 22.53 4.84
N ARG A 163 4.84 23.14 3.74
CA ARG A 163 6.25 23.33 3.35
C ARG A 163 7.06 22.04 3.36
N VAL A 164 6.44 20.96 2.89
CA VAL A 164 7.07 19.64 2.81
C VAL A 164 7.68 19.47 1.42
N THR A 165 8.87 18.86 1.36
CA THR A 165 9.52 18.50 0.09
C THR A 165 9.25 17.03 -0.22
N PHE A 166 8.82 16.77 -1.43
CA PHE A 166 8.52 15.41 -1.90
C PHE A 166 9.54 14.89 -2.90
#